data_7c84cefdd0066ee93dc81c03ad6427c5
#
_entry.id   7c84cefdd0066ee93dc81c03ad6427c5
#
_cell.length_a   1.000
_cell.length_b   1.000
_cell.length_c   1.000
_cell.angle_alpha   90.00
_cell.angle_beta   90.00
_cell.angle_gamma   90.00
#
_symmetry.space_group_name_H-M   'P 1'
#
loop_
_entity.id
_entity.type
_entity.pdbx_description
1 polymer ?
#
loop_
_entity_poly.entity_id
_entity_poly.type
_entity_poly.pdbx_seq_one_letter_code
_entity_poly.pdbx_strand_id
1 'polypeptide(L)'
;MAPASLADEQLGPSVWGVSDGRAGNAAQVRAVMRALSSTGRRMQIAHIAGAGHRETPIVLTPRAPWTLLPGGSWPMPLAALSKDQRSLFQPPFPDVWIAAGRRSAPYTARIRELSGGRTLTVQILDPKTSADKFDLLVVPQHDDVSGANVIQTVGSPSHFAADHIETTGQAFADLADEQGKSCIVILGGDSKAHRFTAAAADRLEAQLTALAQQKWRLRITASRRTPVEIIARFRAFADKVGARFWSGPQDGPNPYLAWLLYSDAAIVTEDSANMLSDAAWHGLPIHIARLEGSSPKFDRLHESLISRGCARWFDGTLSQWQYPPLREADRVADAIMEKLIARHPQPALKGVKDQSVVLPDWLE
;
A
#
# COMPACT_ATOMS: atom_id res chain seq x y z
N MET A 1 9.86 -16.03 35.50
CA MET A 1 9.41 -15.28 34.31
C MET A 1 8.03 -14.72 34.63
N ALA A 2 7.93 -13.42 34.86
CA ALA A 2 6.65 -12.74 35.05
C ALA A 2 5.97 -12.61 33.67
N PRO A 3 4.65 -12.80 33.54
CA PRO A 3 3.94 -12.57 32.29
C PRO A 3 4.03 -11.07 31.95
N ALA A 4 4.38 -10.78 30.68
CA ALA A 4 4.32 -9.43 30.14
C ALA A 4 2.91 -8.88 30.40
N SER A 5 2.85 -7.73 31.03
CA SER A 5 1.60 -7.13 31.48
C SER A 5 0.74 -6.73 30.28
N LEU A 6 -0.54 -7.05 30.36
CA LEU A 6 -1.62 -6.60 29.46
C LEU A 6 -1.76 -5.04 29.34
N ALA A 7 -0.87 -4.31 30.00
CA ALA A 7 -0.85 -2.85 30.01
C ALA A 7 -0.15 -2.23 28.77
N ASP A 8 0.67 -2.99 28.03
CA ASP A 8 1.39 -2.47 26.84
C ASP A 8 0.52 -2.43 25.56
N GLU A 9 -0.63 -3.10 25.54
CA GLU A 9 -1.51 -3.12 24.37
C GLU A 9 -2.43 -1.89 24.22
N GLN A 10 -2.46 -0.99 25.21
CA GLN A 10 -3.40 0.14 25.25
C GLN A 10 -2.78 1.53 24.97
N LEU A 11 -1.52 1.60 24.62
CA LEU A 11 -0.85 2.87 24.36
C LEU A 11 -1.01 3.29 22.89
N GLY A 12 -1.82 4.31 22.67
CA GLY A 12 -2.02 4.97 21.39
C GLY A 12 -3.47 4.98 20.88
N PRO A 13 -3.76 5.75 19.83
CA PRO A 13 -5.11 5.88 19.28
C PRO A 13 -5.60 4.57 18.67
N SER A 14 -6.89 4.33 18.76
CA SER A 14 -7.55 3.24 18.07
C SER A 14 -7.67 3.53 16.58
N VAL A 15 -7.05 2.68 15.74
CA VAL A 15 -7.07 2.82 14.28
C VAL A 15 -7.85 1.68 13.66
N TRP A 16 -8.90 2.01 12.89
CA TRP A 16 -9.68 1.03 12.14
C TRP A 16 -9.49 1.23 10.64
N GLY A 17 -8.98 0.18 9.98
CA GLY A 17 -8.93 0.11 8.52
C GLY A 17 -10.19 -0.50 7.95
N VAL A 18 -10.65 0.00 6.80
CA VAL A 18 -11.88 -0.47 6.14
C VAL A 18 -11.68 -0.59 4.63
N SER A 19 -12.18 -1.65 4.03
CA SER A 19 -12.11 -1.86 2.59
C SER A 19 -13.43 -2.39 2.01
N ASP A 20 -13.58 -2.27 0.71
CA ASP A 20 -14.68 -2.86 -0.06
C ASP A 20 -14.41 -4.31 -0.51
N GLY A 21 -13.41 -4.98 0.09
CA GLY A 21 -13.00 -6.34 -0.22
C GLY A 21 -12.08 -6.48 -1.44
N ARG A 22 -11.84 -5.42 -2.20
CA ARG A 22 -10.88 -5.45 -3.31
C ARG A 22 -9.46 -5.45 -2.76
N ALA A 23 -8.66 -6.41 -3.20
CA ALA A 23 -7.33 -6.62 -2.66
C ALA A 23 -6.40 -5.40 -2.77
N GLY A 24 -6.46 -4.65 -3.89
CA GLY A 24 -5.68 -3.42 -4.06
C GLY A 24 -6.07 -2.33 -3.06
N ASN A 25 -7.38 -2.17 -2.80
CA ASN A 25 -7.88 -1.21 -1.81
C ASN A 25 -7.47 -1.61 -0.39
N ALA A 26 -7.62 -2.89 -0.05
CA ALA A 26 -7.20 -3.42 1.25
C ALA A 26 -5.68 -3.30 1.47
N ALA A 27 -4.87 -3.45 0.41
CA ALA A 27 -3.42 -3.27 0.49
C ALA A 27 -3.04 -1.82 0.84
N GLN A 28 -3.68 -0.83 0.21
CA GLN A 28 -3.43 0.59 0.48
C GLN A 28 -3.84 0.98 1.92
N VAL A 29 -4.98 0.48 2.39
CA VAL A 29 -5.40 0.68 3.80
C VAL A 29 -4.36 0.10 4.75
N ARG A 30 -3.95 -1.16 4.54
CA ARG A 30 -2.90 -1.79 5.37
C ARG A 30 -1.58 -1.03 5.33
N ALA A 31 -1.17 -0.53 4.18
CA ALA A 31 0.06 0.24 4.04
C ALA A 31 0.05 1.49 4.93
N VAL A 32 -1.03 2.27 4.89
CA VAL A 32 -1.17 3.47 5.72
C VAL A 32 -1.29 3.11 7.20
N MET A 33 -2.04 2.06 7.57
CA MET A 33 -2.12 1.57 8.96
C MET A 33 -0.75 1.16 9.50
N ARG A 34 0.03 0.41 8.73
CA ARG A 34 1.38 -0.01 9.11
C ARG A 34 2.34 1.16 9.24
N ALA A 35 2.32 2.10 8.29
CA ALA A 35 3.10 3.31 8.38
C ALA A 35 2.76 4.13 9.64
N LEU A 36 1.47 4.26 9.97
CA LEU A 36 1.01 4.94 11.19
C LEU A 36 1.42 4.20 12.47
N SER A 37 1.50 2.88 12.41
CA SER A 37 1.88 2.03 13.55
C SER A 37 3.39 1.90 13.75
N SER A 38 4.23 2.59 12.98
CA SER A 38 5.68 2.61 13.18
C SER A 38 6.02 3.14 14.58
N THR A 39 7.07 2.58 15.21
CA THR A 39 7.43 2.86 16.61
C THR A 39 7.58 4.36 16.88
N GLY A 40 8.26 5.09 16.01
CA GLY A 40 8.45 6.54 16.18
C GLY A 40 7.14 7.34 16.18
N ARG A 41 6.19 6.99 15.33
CA ARG A 41 4.87 7.63 15.28
C ARG A 41 4.01 7.23 16.48
N ARG A 42 4.01 5.95 16.89
CA ARG A 42 3.29 5.50 18.08
C ARG A 42 3.71 6.25 19.34
N MET A 43 5.00 6.47 19.54
CA MET A 43 5.49 7.21 20.69
C MET A 43 4.97 8.66 20.75
N GLN A 44 4.81 9.32 19.61
CA GLN A 44 4.31 10.70 19.55
C GLN A 44 2.84 10.83 19.96
N ILE A 45 2.03 9.78 19.80
CA ILE A 45 0.59 9.75 20.09
C ILE A 45 0.22 8.77 21.20
N ALA A 46 1.20 8.25 21.93
CA ALA A 46 0.99 7.30 23.02
C ALA A 46 0.09 7.83 24.15
N HIS A 47 -0.04 9.17 24.27
CA HIS A 47 -0.90 9.82 25.27
C HIS A 47 -2.40 9.78 24.89
N ILE A 48 -2.75 9.38 23.66
CA ILE A 48 -4.15 9.26 23.22
C ILE A 48 -4.62 7.86 23.60
N ALA A 49 -5.55 7.77 24.55
CA ALA A 49 -6.14 6.49 24.95
C ALA A 49 -7.19 6.05 23.93
N GLY A 50 -7.00 4.89 23.31
CA GLY A 50 -7.87 4.36 22.26
C GLY A 50 -8.63 3.09 22.65
N ALA A 51 -9.78 2.86 22.01
CA ALA A 51 -10.67 1.72 22.25
C ALA A 51 -10.31 0.48 21.41
N GLY A 52 -9.02 0.15 21.32
CA GLY A 52 -8.51 -1.03 20.60
C GLY A 52 -8.08 -0.78 19.15
N HIS A 53 -6.88 -1.22 18.82
CA HIS A 53 -6.31 -1.20 17.49
C HIS A 53 -6.73 -2.45 16.72
N ARG A 54 -6.96 -2.33 15.42
CA ARG A 54 -7.24 -3.47 14.54
C ARG A 54 -6.11 -3.60 13.51
N GLU A 55 -5.44 -4.74 13.50
CA GLU A 55 -4.33 -4.98 12.57
C GLU A 55 -4.79 -5.22 11.12
N THR A 56 -5.97 -5.79 10.95
CA THR A 56 -6.50 -6.12 9.63
C THR A 56 -7.68 -5.24 9.24
N PRO A 57 -7.77 -4.77 7.99
CA PRO A 57 -8.90 -4.01 7.53
C PRO A 57 -10.21 -4.79 7.59
N ILE A 58 -11.25 -4.14 8.10
CA ILE A 58 -12.63 -4.63 8.09
C ILE A 58 -13.15 -4.60 6.65
N VAL A 59 -13.74 -5.69 6.19
CA VAL A 59 -14.39 -5.73 4.90
C VAL A 59 -15.87 -5.41 5.06
N LEU A 60 -16.32 -4.28 4.50
CA LEU A 60 -17.74 -3.95 4.43
C LEU A 60 -18.35 -4.49 3.14
N THR A 61 -19.47 -5.22 3.28
CA THR A 61 -20.15 -5.91 2.18
C THR A 61 -21.56 -5.35 1.99
N PRO A 62 -21.71 -4.22 1.29
CA PRO A 62 -23.02 -3.62 1.03
C PRO A 62 -23.87 -4.50 0.13
N ARG A 63 -25.20 -4.55 0.40
CA ARG A 63 -26.18 -5.30 -0.37
C ARG A 63 -26.84 -4.45 -1.45
N ALA A 64 -27.45 -5.10 -2.42
CA ALA A 64 -28.35 -4.43 -3.35
C ALA A 64 -29.54 -3.77 -2.60
N PRO A 65 -30.09 -2.64 -3.09
CA PRO A 65 -29.77 -1.99 -4.36
C PRO A 65 -28.57 -1.02 -4.32
N TRP A 66 -27.99 -0.73 -3.15
CA TRP A 66 -26.91 0.27 -3.01
C TRP A 66 -25.69 -0.05 -3.89
N THR A 67 -25.36 -1.33 -4.07
CA THR A 67 -24.22 -1.70 -4.94
C THR A 67 -24.41 -1.33 -6.41
N LEU A 68 -25.63 -0.99 -6.82
CA LEU A 68 -25.96 -0.53 -8.17
C LEU A 68 -25.88 1.01 -8.29
N LEU A 69 -25.86 1.72 -7.17
CA LEU A 69 -25.81 3.17 -7.14
C LEU A 69 -24.34 3.67 -7.19
N PRO A 70 -24.12 4.90 -7.71
CA PRO A 70 -22.82 5.56 -7.60
C PRO A 70 -22.39 5.70 -6.13
N GLY A 71 -21.16 5.30 -5.79
CA GLY A 71 -20.67 5.18 -4.41
C GLY A 71 -20.70 6.47 -3.58
N GLY A 72 -20.70 7.65 -4.22
CA GLY A 72 -20.70 8.94 -3.53
C GLY A 72 -22.06 9.46 -3.03
N SER A 73 -23.18 8.77 -3.38
CA SER A 73 -24.53 9.31 -3.19
C SER A 73 -25.51 8.32 -2.59
N TRP A 74 -25.06 7.45 -1.70
CA TRP A 74 -25.93 6.43 -1.10
C TRP A 74 -26.83 7.02 -0.01
N PRO A 75 -28.15 7.00 -0.19
CA PRO A 75 -29.06 7.35 0.89
C PRO A 75 -29.00 6.25 1.96
N MET A 76 -29.00 6.64 3.26
CA MET A 76 -29.00 5.72 4.40
C MET A 76 -27.98 4.56 4.24
N PRO A 77 -26.69 4.83 4.07
CA PRO A 77 -25.71 3.79 3.68
C PRO A 77 -25.66 2.61 4.68
N LEU A 78 -25.98 2.82 5.94
CA LEU A 78 -25.98 1.76 6.94
C LEU A 78 -27.08 0.71 6.69
N ALA A 79 -28.15 1.05 6.00
CA ALA A 79 -29.19 0.09 5.64
C ALA A 79 -28.68 -0.96 4.62
N ALA A 80 -27.60 -0.66 3.89
CA ALA A 80 -26.93 -1.60 3.01
C ALA A 80 -26.15 -2.70 3.73
N LEU A 81 -25.87 -2.54 5.03
CA LEU A 81 -25.04 -3.44 5.83
C LEU A 81 -25.86 -4.49 6.59
N SER A 82 -25.25 -5.61 6.95
CA SER A 82 -25.80 -6.57 7.90
C SER A 82 -25.91 -5.95 9.30
N LYS A 83 -26.67 -6.59 10.21
CA LYS A 83 -26.80 -6.14 11.59
C LYS A 83 -25.43 -6.05 12.29
N ASP A 84 -24.59 -7.06 12.10
CA ASP A 84 -23.25 -7.11 12.70
C ASP A 84 -22.33 -6.00 12.18
N GLN A 85 -22.36 -5.73 10.88
CA GLN A 85 -21.58 -4.63 10.31
C GLN A 85 -22.10 -3.25 10.72
N ARG A 86 -23.41 -3.12 11.01
CA ARG A 86 -23.99 -1.87 11.53
C ARG A 86 -23.54 -1.55 12.94
N SER A 87 -23.23 -2.56 13.77
CA SER A 87 -22.73 -2.33 15.14
C SER A 87 -21.40 -1.58 15.17
N LEU A 88 -20.60 -1.64 14.09
CA LEU A 88 -19.37 -0.85 13.95
C LEU A 88 -19.61 0.68 13.94
N PHE A 89 -20.86 1.09 13.69
CA PHE A 89 -21.27 2.50 13.65
C PHE A 89 -21.97 2.94 14.95
N GLN A 90 -21.66 2.28 16.04
CA GLN A 90 -22.08 2.63 17.41
C GLN A 90 -20.85 2.92 18.30
N PRO A 91 -20.98 3.73 19.35
CA PRO A 91 -19.90 3.94 20.31
C PRO A 91 -19.42 2.62 20.97
N PRO A 92 -18.14 2.51 21.33
CA PRO A 92 -17.08 3.50 21.15
C PRO A 92 -16.59 3.58 19.71
N PHE A 93 -16.43 4.81 19.18
CA PHE A 93 -15.89 5.03 17.84
C PHE A 93 -14.36 5.03 17.87
N PRO A 94 -13.69 4.63 16.76
CA PRO A 94 -12.24 4.72 16.66
C PRO A 94 -11.77 6.17 16.61
N ASP A 95 -10.53 6.41 17.03
CA ASP A 95 -9.89 7.73 16.87
C ASP A 95 -9.57 8.02 15.41
N VAL A 96 -9.18 6.97 14.66
CA VAL A 96 -8.89 7.07 13.22
C VAL A 96 -9.65 6.00 12.45
N TRP A 97 -10.30 6.42 11.38
CA TRP A 97 -10.94 5.56 10.39
C TRP A 97 -10.28 5.74 9.05
N ILE A 98 -9.64 4.70 8.51
CA ILE A 98 -8.95 4.71 7.23
C ILE A 98 -9.68 3.78 6.26
N ALA A 99 -10.21 4.32 5.18
CA ALA A 99 -10.96 3.52 4.21
C ALA A 99 -10.46 3.74 2.77
N ALA A 100 -10.61 2.73 1.91
CA ALA A 100 -10.24 2.84 0.50
C ALA A 100 -11.35 2.36 -0.43
N GLY A 101 -11.49 3.11 -1.54
CA GLY A 101 -12.41 2.80 -2.63
C GLY A 101 -13.77 3.50 -2.52
N ARG A 102 -14.46 3.58 -3.66
CA ARG A 102 -15.74 4.32 -3.77
C ARG A 102 -16.86 3.75 -2.91
N ARG A 103 -16.88 2.43 -2.71
CA ARG A 103 -17.93 1.76 -1.92
C ARG A 103 -17.76 1.95 -0.43
N SER A 104 -16.56 2.30 0.04
CA SER A 104 -16.31 2.61 1.46
C SER A 104 -16.61 4.09 1.80
N ALA A 105 -16.56 4.99 0.82
CA ALA A 105 -16.70 6.42 1.03
C ALA A 105 -18.01 6.85 1.76
N PRO A 106 -19.21 6.29 1.46
CA PRO A 106 -20.43 6.62 2.19
C PRO A 106 -20.34 6.28 3.68
N TYR A 107 -19.61 5.22 4.02
CA TYR A 107 -19.39 4.79 5.40
C TYR A 107 -18.38 5.68 6.12
N THR A 108 -17.33 6.12 5.41
CA THR A 108 -16.35 7.08 5.93
C THR A 108 -17.00 8.42 6.26
N ALA A 109 -17.85 8.93 5.39
CA ALA A 109 -18.63 10.13 5.67
C ALA A 109 -19.57 9.92 6.85
N ARG A 110 -20.26 8.76 6.92
CA ARG A 110 -21.22 8.48 7.96
C ARG A 110 -20.60 8.34 9.35
N ILE A 111 -19.44 7.70 9.49
CA ILE A 111 -18.75 7.58 10.78
C ILE A 111 -18.30 8.95 11.29
N ARG A 112 -17.86 9.85 10.41
CA ARG A 112 -17.52 11.23 10.77
C ARG A 112 -18.71 11.96 11.37
N GLU A 113 -19.88 11.85 10.75
CA GLU A 113 -21.13 12.45 11.26
C GLU A 113 -21.53 11.84 12.63
N LEU A 114 -21.59 10.52 12.72
CA LEU A 114 -22.04 9.81 13.94
C LEU A 114 -21.12 10.06 15.13
N SER A 115 -19.82 10.18 14.90
CA SER A 115 -18.84 10.51 15.95
C SER A 115 -18.86 11.99 16.34
N GLY A 116 -19.64 12.84 15.66
CA GLY A 116 -19.59 14.30 15.84
C GLY A 116 -18.23 14.89 15.47
N GLY A 117 -17.55 14.30 14.48
CA GLY A 117 -16.22 14.73 14.04
C GLY A 117 -15.07 14.30 14.94
N ARG A 118 -15.30 13.52 15.99
CA ARG A 118 -14.24 13.02 16.89
C ARG A 118 -13.33 12.01 16.18
N THR A 119 -13.91 11.09 15.40
CA THR A 119 -13.14 10.18 14.56
C THR A 119 -12.47 10.97 13.43
N LEU A 120 -11.15 10.87 13.32
CA LEU A 120 -10.40 11.37 12.17
C LEU A 120 -10.63 10.44 10.98
N THR A 121 -11.23 10.94 9.92
CA THR A 121 -11.60 10.14 8.76
C THR A 121 -10.66 10.36 7.59
N VAL A 122 -10.13 9.26 7.08
CA VAL A 122 -9.20 9.21 5.94
C VAL A 122 -9.83 8.36 4.83
N GLN A 123 -10.08 8.95 3.68
CA GLN A 123 -10.58 8.25 2.50
C GLN A 123 -9.48 8.16 1.44
N ILE A 124 -9.13 6.95 1.04
CA ILE A 124 -8.15 6.68 -0.01
C ILE A 124 -8.88 6.38 -1.32
N LEU A 125 -8.36 6.90 -2.43
CA LEU A 125 -8.92 6.93 -3.78
C LEU A 125 -10.12 7.85 -3.91
N ASP A 126 -10.28 8.40 -5.11
CA ASP A 126 -11.35 9.34 -5.45
C ASP A 126 -12.74 8.74 -5.16
N PRO A 127 -13.48 9.28 -4.19
CA PRO A 127 -14.78 8.78 -3.77
C PRO A 127 -15.92 9.16 -4.74
N LYS A 128 -15.64 10.02 -5.72
CA LYS A 128 -16.65 10.64 -6.62
C LYS A 128 -17.74 11.39 -5.86
N THR A 129 -17.34 12.05 -4.78
CA THR A 129 -18.17 12.98 -3.99
C THR A 129 -17.27 14.06 -3.42
N SER A 130 -17.85 15.10 -2.81
CA SER A 130 -17.10 16.23 -2.27
C SER A 130 -16.06 15.81 -1.22
N ALA A 131 -14.87 16.40 -1.28
CA ALA A 131 -13.74 16.11 -0.39
C ALA A 131 -14.01 16.58 1.06
N ASP A 132 -14.87 17.57 1.26
CA ASP A 132 -15.21 18.14 2.58
C ASP A 132 -15.93 17.15 3.51
N LYS A 133 -16.45 16.03 2.96
CA LYS A 133 -17.02 14.94 3.74
C LYS A 133 -15.99 14.13 4.55
N PHE A 134 -14.72 14.36 4.31
CA PHE A 134 -13.61 13.64 4.93
C PHE A 134 -12.63 14.61 5.58
N ASP A 135 -11.93 14.17 6.62
CA ASP A 135 -10.88 15.01 7.22
C ASP A 135 -9.61 14.99 6.36
N LEU A 136 -9.31 13.86 5.72
CA LEU A 136 -8.28 13.70 4.70
C LEU A 136 -8.80 12.87 3.53
N LEU A 137 -8.50 13.30 2.33
CA LEU A 137 -8.75 12.57 1.10
C LEU A 137 -7.40 12.30 0.41
N VAL A 138 -7.03 11.03 0.28
CA VAL A 138 -5.78 10.58 -0.33
C VAL A 138 -6.07 10.08 -1.73
N VAL A 139 -5.54 10.77 -2.74
CA VAL A 139 -5.78 10.43 -4.15
C VAL A 139 -4.48 10.40 -4.94
N PRO A 140 -4.33 9.47 -5.88
CA PRO A 140 -3.20 9.54 -6.80
C PRO A 140 -3.26 10.82 -7.65
N GLN A 141 -2.12 11.42 -7.95
CA GLN A 141 -2.00 12.63 -8.79
C GLN A 141 -2.74 12.48 -10.13
N HIS A 142 -2.78 11.26 -10.68
CA HIS A 142 -3.44 10.97 -11.93
C HIS A 142 -4.99 10.99 -11.87
N ASP A 143 -5.59 11.16 -10.70
CA ASP A 143 -7.05 11.31 -10.55
C ASP A 143 -7.51 12.78 -10.64
N ASP A 144 -6.57 13.75 -10.69
CA ASP A 144 -6.81 15.17 -10.87
C ASP A 144 -7.83 15.76 -9.86
N VAL A 145 -7.71 15.36 -8.59
CA VAL A 145 -8.52 15.87 -7.48
C VAL A 145 -7.64 16.71 -6.58
N SER A 146 -8.09 17.92 -6.24
CA SER A 146 -7.37 18.87 -5.38
C SER A 146 -8.28 19.42 -4.28
N GLY A 147 -7.69 19.97 -3.22
CA GLY A 147 -8.39 20.60 -2.11
C GLY A 147 -7.49 20.75 -0.88
N ALA A 148 -7.93 21.56 0.09
CA ALA A 148 -7.16 21.83 1.31
C ALA A 148 -6.94 20.59 2.20
N ASN A 149 -7.80 19.59 2.08
CA ASN A 149 -7.72 18.31 2.79
C ASN A 149 -7.32 17.14 1.88
N VAL A 150 -6.81 17.42 0.67
CA VAL A 150 -6.43 16.41 -0.32
C VAL A 150 -4.91 16.22 -0.30
N ILE A 151 -4.51 14.97 -0.15
CA ILE A 151 -3.11 14.53 -0.30
C ILE A 151 -3.00 13.81 -1.64
N GLN A 152 -2.26 14.39 -2.56
CA GLN A 152 -1.93 13.74 -3.82
C GLN A 152 -0.72 12.83 -3.65
N THR A 153 -0.82 11.56 -4.09
CA THR A 153 0.25 10.56 -4.05
C THR A 153 0.75 10.21 -5.45
N VAL A 154 2.01 9.83 -5.53
CA VAL A 154 2.57 9.21 -6.75
C VAL A 154 2.29 7.71 -6.70
N GLY A 155 1.36 7.27 -7.53
CA GLY A 155 0.89 5.89 -7.47
C GLY A 155 0.06 5.59 -6.22
N SER A 156 0.14 4.36 -5.75
CA SER A 156 -0.60 3.87 -4.59
C SER A 156 0.26 3.96 -3.32
N PRO A 157 -0.30 4.29 -2.17
CA PRO A 157 0.41 4.12 -0.90
C PRO A 157 0.88 2.69 -0.72
N SER A 158 2.19 2.50 -0.56
CA SER A 158 2.83 1.20 -0.26
C SER A 158 3.69 1.35 0.98
N HIS A 159 3.72 0.30 1.82
CA HIS A 159 4.56 0.23 3.01
C HIS A 159 4.78 -1.22 3.41
N PHE A 160 6.02 -1.56 3.70
CA PHE A 160 6.41 -2.85 4.23
C PHE A 160 7.01 -2.66 5.62
N ALA A 161 6.41 -3.30 6.62
CA ALA A 161 6.85 -3.18 8.00
C ALA A 161 8.23 -3.85 8.21
N ALA A 162 9.05 -3.30 9.08
CA ALA A 162 10.42 -3.75 9.29
C ALA A 162 10.50 -5.22 9.74
N ASP A 163 9.61 -5.64 10.64
CA ASP A 163 9.48 -7.02 11.10
C ASP A 163 9.10 -7.99 9.98
N HIS A 164 8.25 -7.55 9.07
CA HIS A 164 7.88 -8.37 7.89
C HIS A 164 9.04 -8.47 6.89
N ILE A 165 9.81 -7.39 6.70
CA ILE A 165 11.04 -7.40 5.89
C ILE A 165 12.05 -8.37 6.50
N GLU A 166 12.30 -8.27 7.81
CA GLU A 166 13.25 -9.13 8.53
C GLU A 166 12.84 -10.61 8.46
N THR A 167 11.59 -10.92 8.80
CA THR A 167 11.05 -12.31 8.74
C THR A 167 11.14 -12.87 7.32
N THR A 168 10.83 -12.05 6.30
CA THR A 168 10.95 -12.45 4.89
C THR A 168 12.42 -12.69 4.52
N GLY A 169 13.33 -11.81 4.94
CA GLY A 169 14.77 -11.96 4.72
C GLY A 169 15.29 -13.26 5.29
N GLN A 170 14.87 -13.63 6.50
CA GLN A 170 15.24 -14.91 7.14
C GLN A 170 14.67 -16.12 6.39
N ALA A 171 13.38 -16.05 5.97
CA ALA A 171 12.71 -17.14 5.27
C ALA A 171 13.27 -17.42 3.86
N PHE A 172 13.91 -16.44 3.24
CA PHE A 172 14.49 -16.51 1.90
C PHE A 172 15.97 -16.10 1.89
N ALA A 173 16.70 -16.47 2.92
CA ALA A 173 18.11 -16.10 3.10
C ALA A 173 19.00 -16.60 1.95
N ASP A 174 18.63 -17.71 1.29
CA ASP A 174 19.32 -18.25 0.11
C ASP A 174 19.42 -17.24 -1.04
N LEU A 175 18.48 -16.28 -1.11
CA LEU A 175 18.48 -15.25 -2.15
C LEU A 175 19.57 -14.18 -1.92
N ALA A 176 20.00 -13.96 -0.69
CA ALA A 176 21.04 -12.99 -0.35
C ALA A 176 22.43 -13.41 -0.86
N ASP A 177 22.67 -14.73 -0.88
CA ASP A 177 23.95 -15.30 -1.29
C ASP A 177 24.05 -15.53 -2.81
N GLU A 178 22.96 -15.31 -3.54
CA GLU A 178 22.96 -15.48 -4.99
C GLU A 178 23.88 -14.45 -5.69
N GLN A 179 24.84 -14.93 -6.45
CA GLN A 179 25.78 -14.08 -7.20
C GLN A 179 25.21 -13.61 -8.55
N GLY A 180 25.61 -12.42 -8.99
CA GLY A 180 25.22 -11.84 -10.28
C GLY A 180 23.91 -11.04 -10.21
N LYS A 181 23.57 -10.36 -11.30
CA LYS A 181 22.41 -9.47 -11.38
C LYS A 181 21.09 -10.24 -11.46
N SER A 182 20.08 -9.74 -10.76
CA SER A 182 18.76 -10.34 -10.72
C SER A 182 17.66 -9.32 -10.99
N CYS A 183 16.56 -9.77 -11.59
CA CYS A 183 15.42 -8.95 -11.94
C CYS A 183 14.12 -9.64 -11.55
N ILE A 184 13.28 -8.93 -10.79
CA ILE A 184 11.91 -9.37 -10.59
C ILE A 184 11.04 -8.95 -11.79
N VAL A 185 10.30 -9.90 -12.34
CA VAL A 185 9.34 -9.71 -13.44
C VAL A 185 7.94 -9.89 -12.86
N ILE A 186 7.16 -8.82 -12.82
CA ILE A 186 5.84 -8.81 -12.20
C ILE A 186 4.79 -8.73 -13.30
N LEU A 187 4.11 -9.86 -13.53
CA LEU A 187 3.06 -9.98 -14.54
C LEU A 187 1.71 -9.55 -13.94
N GLY A 188 1.19 -8.46 -14.41
CA GLY A 188 -0.19 -8.04 -14.14
C GLY A 188 -1.19 -8.88 -14.91
N GLY A 189 -2.22 -8.27 -15.47
CA GLY A 189 -3.22 -9.02 -16.21
C GLY A 189 -4.30 -8.13 -16.78
N ASP A 190 -5.39 -8.76 -17.17
CA ASP A 190 -6.51 -8.09 -17.79
C ASP A 190 -7.17 -7.08 -16.85
N SER A 191 -7.47 -5.94 -17.41
CA SER A 191 -8.17 -4.85 -16.74
C SER A 191 -9.20 -4.20 -17.68
N LYS A 192 -9.86 -3.14 -17.23
CA LYS A 192 -10.72 -2.35 -18.14
C LYS A 192 -9.93 -1.61 -19.20
N ALA A 193 -8.66 -1.29 -18.93
CA ALA A 193 -7.81 -0.46 -19.76
C ALA A 193 -6.80 -1.28 -20.59
N HIS A 194 -6.36 -2.42 -20.07
CA HIS A 194 -5.29 -3.20 -20.67
C HIS A 194 -5.67 -4.67 -20.83
N ARG A 195 -5.07 -5.31 -21.82
CA ARG A 195 -5.18 -6.74 -22.09
C ARG A 195 -3.79 -7.37 -22.19
N PHE A 196 -3.59 -8.48 -21.51
CA PHE A 196 -2.37 -9.26 -21.63
C PHE A 196 -2.55 -10.29 -22.75
N THR A 197 -2.42 -9.83 -23.99
CA THR A 197 -2.63 -10.64 -25.18
C THR A 197 -1.44 -11.57 -25.46
N ALA A 198 -1.65 -12.55 -26.35
CA ALA A 198 -0.53 -13.40 -26.85
C ALA A 198 0.59 -12.58 -27.48
N ALA A 199 0.25 -11.53 -28.25
CA ALA A 199 1.24 -10.65 -28.87
C ALA A 199 2.08 -9.87 -27.84
N ALA A 200 1.46 -9.38 -26.74
CA ALA A 200 2.19 -8.77 -25.65
C ALA A 200 3.09 -9.78 -24.94
N ALA A 201 2.63 -11.03 -24.78
CA ALA A 201 3.43 -12.10 -24.21
C ALA A 201 4.61 -12.48 -25.12
N ASP A 202 4.39 -12.55 -26.44
CA ASP A 202 5.47 -12.81 -27.42
C ASP A 202 6.61 -11.78 -27.31
N ARG A 203 6.24 -10.48 -27.26
CA ARG A 203 7.22 -9.41 -27.12
C ARG A 203 8.00 -9.52 -25.81
N LEU A 204 7.29 -9.69 -24.70
CA LEU A 204 7.92 -9.76 -23.38
C LEU A 204 8.82 -11.00 -23.26
N GLU A 205 8.37 -12.17 -23.73
CA GLU A 205 9.17 -13.40 -23.72
C GLU A 205 10.45 -13.28 -24.53
N ALA A 206 10.38 -12.66 -25.72
CA ALA A 206 11.56 -12.41 -26.54
C ALA A 206 12.58 -11.50 -25.83
N GLN A 207 12.10 -10.42 -25.19
CA GLN A 207 12.93 -9.50 -24.41
C GLN A 207 13.55 -10.19 -23.18
N LEU A 208 12.78 -10.99 -22.45
CA LEU A 208 13.28 -11.74 -21.28
C LEU A 208 14.28 -12.83 -21.71
N THR A 209 14.11 -13.44 -22.89
CA THR A 209 15.09 -14.37 -23.44
C THR A 209 16.46 -13.70 -23.65
N ALA A 210 16.46 -12.49 -24.20
CA ALA A 210 17.70 -11.72 -24.37
C ALA A 210 18.36 -11.40 -23.01
N LEU A 211 17.59 -11.07 -22.00
CA LEU A 211 18.12 -10.83 -20.64
C LEU A 211 18.70 -12.09 -20.02
N ALA A 212 18.04 -13.25 -20.16
CA ALA A 212 18.56 -14.52 -19.66
C ALA A 212 19.90 -14.90 -20.35
N GLN A 213 20.03 -14.65 -21.67
CA GLN A 213 21.28 -14.82 -22.39
C GLN A 213 22.40 -13.90 -21.87
N GLN A 214 22.04 -12.68 -21.41
CA GLN A 214 22.95 -11.75 -20.75
C GLN A 214 23.25 -12.10 -19.29
N LYS A 215 22.80 -13.28 -18.82
CA LYS A 215 23.02 -13.80 -17.46
C LYS A 215 22.26 -13.04 -16.35
N TRP A 216 21.18 -12.34 -16.70
CA TRP A 216 20.24 -11.88 -15.69
C TRP A 216 19.45 -13.05 -15.12
N ARG A 217 19.40 -13.14 -13.78
CA ARG A 217 18.55 -14.11 -13.10
C ARG A 217 17.14 -13.53 -13.00
N LEU A 218 16.21 -14.19 -13.65
CA LEU A 218 14.82 -13.75 -13.68
C LEU A 218 14.02 -14.44 -12.57
N ARG A 219 13.21 -13.66 -11.86
CA ARG A 219 12.28 -14.09 -10.84
C ARG A 219 10.89 -13.63 -11.25
N ILE A 220 10.07 -14.51 -11.80
CA ILE A 220 8.82 -14.18 -12.48
C ILE A 220 7.65 -14.48 -11.56
N THR A 221 6.82 -13.47 -11.27
CA THR A 221 5.60 -13.65 -10.50
C THR A 221 4.37 -13.18 -11.27
N ALA A 222 3.27 -13.91 -11.12
CA ALA A 222 1.99 -13.59 -11.73
C ALA A 222 0.99 -13.06 -10.72
N SER A 223 0.14 -12.14 -11.17
CA SER A 223 -0.95 -11.61 -10.36
C SER A 223 -2.20 -12.49 -10.46
N ARG A 224 -3.16 -12.27 -9.56
CA ARG A 224 -4.49 -12.93 -9.62
C ARG A 224 -5.30 -12.56 -10.86
N ARG A 225 -4.92 -11.52 -11.59
CA ARG A 225 -5.57 -11.06 -12.83
C ARG A 225 -4.88 -11.56 -14.09
N THR A 226 -3.72 -12.19 -13.93
CA THR A 226 -2.98 -12.76 -15.07
C THR A 226 -3.79 -13.91 -15.66
N PRO A 227 -4.10 -13.91 -16.96
CA PRO A 227 -4.82 -14.99 -17.61
C PRO A 227 -4.10 -16.33 -17.44
N VAL A 228 -4.87 -17.41 -17.31
CA VAL A 228 -4.32 -18.76 -17.02
C VAL A 228 -3.38 -19.24 -18.13
N GLU A 229 -3.68 -18.92 -19.38
CA GLU A 229 -2.83 -19.24 -20.55
C GLU A 229 -1.49 -18.46 -20.49
N ILE A 230 -1.50 -17.23 -20.00
CA ILE A 230 -0.29 -16.43 -19.80
C ILE A 230 0.55 -17.00 -18.64
N ILE A 231 -0.09 -17.41 -17.55
CA ILE A 231 0.59 -18.09 -16.43
C ILE A 231 1.28 -19.36 -16.92
N ALA A 232 0.57 -20.23 -17.64
CA ALA A 232 1.11 -21.49 -18.18
C ALA A 232 2.29 -21.23 -19.11
N ARG A 233 2.15 -20.23 -19.97
CA ARG A 233 3.20 -19.82 -20.91
C ARG A 233 4.47 -19.35 -20.20
N PHE A 234 4.37 -18.42 -19.26
CA PHE A 234 5.54 -17.90 -18.55
C PHE A 234 6.14 -18.92 -17.57
N ARG A 235 5.37 -19.89 -17.09
CA ARG A 235 5.91 -21.05 -16.36
C ARG A 235 6.82 -21.88 -17.26
N ALA A 236 6.33 -22.28 -18.44
CA ALA A 236 7.15 -23.02 -19.41
C ALA A 236 8.38 -22.23 -19.88
N PHE A 237 8.24 -20.93 -20.04
CA PHE A 237 9.37 -20.04 -20.32
C PHE A 237 10.39 -20.05 -19.18
N ALA A 238 9.95 -19.94 -17.92
CA ALA A 238 10.82 -19.96 -16.75
C ALA A 238 11.62 -21.27 -16.67
N ASP A 239 10.96 -22.40 -16.87
CA ASP A 239 11.62 -23.72 -16.92
C ASP A 239 12.70 -23.78 -18.02
N LYS A 240 12.39 -23.22 -19.19
CA LYS A 240 13.31 -23.22 -20.35
C LYS A 240 14.58 -22.41 -20.11
N VAL A 241 14.48 -21.27 -19.39
CA VAL A 241 15.62 -20.35 -19.18
C VAL A 241 16.23 -20.49 -17.78
N GLY A 242 15.74 -21.38 -16.94
CA GLY A 242 16.17 -21.57 -15.55
C GLY A 242 15.79 -20.40 -14.62
N ALA A 243 14.67 -19.73 -14.91
CA ALA A 243 14.15 -18.66 -14.06
C ALA A 243 13.32 -19.22 -12.89
N ARG A 244 13.24 -18.49 -11.77
CA ARG A 244 12.29 -18.80 -10.70
C ARG A 244 10.89 -18.33 -11.10
N PHE A 245 9.86 -19.11 -10.79
CA PHE A 245 8.46 -18.77 -11.12
C PHE A 245 7.54 -18.99 -9.92
N TRP A 246 6.62 -18.04 -9.70
CA TRP A 246 5.58 -18.16 -8.68
C TRP A 246 4.26 -17.54 -9.15
N SER A 247 3.17 -18.28 -9.03
CA SER A 247 1.83 -17.81 -9.40
C SER A 247 0.76 -18.06 -8.34
N GLY A 248 1.13 -18.72 -7.24
CA GLY A 248 0.20 -19.02 -6.16
C GLY A 248 0.74 -20.02 -5.15
N PRO A 249 -0.05 -20.36 -4.12
CA PRO A 249 0.38 -21.23 -3.01
C PRO A 249 0.86 -22.63 -3.44
N GLN A 250 0.43 -23.12 -4.60
CA GLN A 250 0.90 -24.37 -5.18
C GLN A 250 2.40 -24.37 -5.53
N ASP A 251 3.00 -23.17 -5.67
CA ASP A 251 4.41 -22.98 -5.98
C ASP A 251 5.23 -22.74 -4.69
N GLY A 252 4.64 -22.96 -3.51
CA GLY A 252 5.26 -22.73 -2.22
C GLY A 252 4.95 -21.36 -1.59
N PRO A 253 5.71 -20.97 -0.54
CA PRO A 253 5.55 -19.69 0.12
C PRO A 253 5.67 -18.52 -0.85
N ASN A 254 4.91 -17.45 -0.61
CA ASN A 254 4.91 -16.28 -1.48
C ASN A 254 6.26 -15.53 -1.42
N PRO A 255 7.06 -15.53 -2.48
CA PRO A 255 8.38 -14.91 -2.50
C PRO A 255 8.36 -13.43 -2.90
N TYR A 256 7.20 -12.84 -3.14
CA TYR A 256 7.05 -11.51 -3.74
C TYR A 256 7.90 -10.43 -3.05
N LEU A 257 7.79 -10.34 -1.72
CA LEU A 257 8.57 -9.37 -0.94
C LEU A 257 10.06 -9.69 -0.98
N ALA A 258 10.45 -10.97 -0.84
CA ALA A 258 11.84 -11.38 -0.93
C ALA A 258 12.46 -11.03 -2.30
N TRP A 259 11.69 -11.24 -3.38
CA TRP A 259 12.15 -10.92 -4.72
C TRP A 259 12.27 -9.41 -4.95
N LEU A 260 11.43 -8.58 -4.31
CA LEU A 260 11.60 -7.13 -4.30
C LEU A 260 12.86 -6.71 -3.52
N LEU A 261 13.14 -7.37 -2.37
CA LEU A 261 14.31 -7.08 -1.53
C LEU A 261 15.63 -7.43 -2.21
N TYR A 262 15.67 -8.58 -2.90
CA TYR A 262 16.90 -9.18 -3.43
C TYR A 262 17.03 -9.07 -4.96
N SER A 263 16.33 -8.14 -5.60
CA SER A 263 16.51 -7.87 -7.03
C SER A 263 17.19 -6.52 -7.26
N ASP A 264 17.95 -6.44 -8.37
CA ASP A 264 18.66 -5.22 -8.79
C ASP A 264 17.80 -4.34 -9.70
N ALA A 265 16.73 -4.90 -10.27
CA ALA A 265 15.78 -4.19 -11.14
C ALA A 265 14.42 -4.87 -11.11
N ALA A 266 13.40 -4.14 -11.51
CA ALA A 266 12.04 -4.66 -11.68
C ALA A 266 11.53 -4.43 -13.11
N ILE A 267 10.94 -5.45 -13.72
CA ILE A 267 10.09 -5.31 -14.90
C ILE A 267 8.65 -5.49 -14.43
N VAL A 268 7.80 -4.50 -14.65
CA VAL A 268 6.40 -4.51 -14.20
C VAL A 268 5.50 -4.17 -15.36
N THR A 269 4.46 -4.97 -15.61
CA THR A 269 3.47 -4.63 -16.64
C THR A 269 2.68 -3.39 -16.29
N GLU A 270 2.35 -2.58 -17.28
CA GLU A 270 1.81 -1.23 -17.13
C GLU A 270 0.41 -1.14 -16.47
N ASP A 271 -0.30 -2.25 -16.32
CA ASP A 271 -1.67 -2.31 -15.81
C ASP A 271 -1.82 -2.24 -14.29
N SER A 272 -0.71 -2.19 -13.53
CA SER A 272 -0.77 -2.35 -12.07
C SER A 272 -0.11 -1.22 -11.29
N ALA A 273 -0.91 -0.24 -10.87
CA ALA A 273 -0.44 0.87 -10.04
C ALA A 273 0.20 0.40 -8.72
N ASN A 274 -0.38 -0.62 -8.05
CA ASN A 274 0.15 -1.11 -6.78
C ASN A 274 1.53 -1.75 -6.94
N MET A 275 1.72 -2.61 -7.95
CA MET A 275 3.00 -3.31 -8.17
C MET A 275 4.11 -2.35 -8.57
N LEU A 276 3.79 -1.33 -9.38
CA LEU A 276 4.71 -0.23 -9.70
C LEU A 276 5.10 0.54 -8.43
N SER A 277 4.12 0.82 -7.57
CA SER A 277 4.36 1.53 -6.30
C SER A 277 5.16 0.68 -5.30
N ASP A 278 4.94 -0.63 -5.26
CA ASP A 278 5.71 -1.55 -4.41
C ASP A 278 7.19 -1.56 -4.82
N ALA A 279 7.48 -1.69 -6.12
CA ALA A 279 8.84 -1.62 -6.64
C ALA A 279 9.49 -0.24 -6.38
N ALA A 280 8.73 0.85 -6.52
CA ALA A 280 9.19 2.20 -6.23
C ALA A 280 9.46 2.42 -4.73
N TRP A 281 8.71 1.77 -3.85
CA TRP A 281 8.95 1.79 -2.41
C TRP A 281 10.29 1.16 -2.04
N HIS A 282 10.69 0.08 -2.75
CA HIS A 282 12.00 -0.55 -2.58
C HIS A 282 13.16 0.22 -3.25
N GLY A 283 12.85 1.22 -4.08
CA GLY A 283 13.87 1.96 -4.82
C GLY A 283 14.47 1.20 -6.01
N LEU A 284 13.78 0.15 -6.47
CA LEU A 284 14.24 -0.62 -7.63
C LEU A 284 14.08 0.19 -8.93
N PRO A 285 15.11 0.22 -9.81
CA PRO A 285 14.93 0.68 -11.17
C PRO A 285 13.78 -0.05 -11.86
N ILE A 286 12.72 0.67 -12.22
CA ILE A 286 11.49 0.07 -12.75
C ILE A 286 11.48 0.19 -14.27
N HIS A 287 11.33 -0.95 -14.95
CA HIS A 287 11.12 -1.04 -16.38
C HIS A 287 9.67 -1.42 -16.66
N ILE A 288 8.88 -0.48 -17.21
CA ILE A 288 7.45 -0.67 -17.44
C ILE A 288 7.25 -1.44 -18.75
N ALA A 289 6.73 -2.66 -18.67
CA ALA A 289 6.44 -3.50 -19.83
C ALA A 289 5.03 -3.19 -20.37
N ARG A 290 4.96 -2.91 -21.69
CA ARG A 290 3.69 -2.56 -22.34
C ARG A 290 2.81 -3.78 -22.57
N LEU A 291 1.51 -3.57 -22.36
CA LEU A 291 0.43 -4.46 -22.74
C LEU A 291 -0.36 -3.87 -23.92
N GLU A 292 -1.44 -4.50 -24.31
CA GLU A 292 -2.37 -3.95 -25.30
C GLU A 292 -3.45 -3.07 -24.59
N GLY A 293 -3.77 -1.95 -25.19
CA GLY A 293 -4.73 -0.99 -24.65
C GLY A 293 -4.06 0.27 -24.13
N SER A 294 -4.85 1.18 -23.59
CA SER A 294 -4.40 2.43 -23.00
C SER A 294 -5.44 3.02 -22.07
N SER A 295 -5.02 3.95 -21.23
CA SER A 295 -5.92 4.74 -20.40
C SER A 295 -5.21 6.04 -20.00
N PRO A 296 -5.81 7.20 -20.23
CA PRO A 296 -5.23 8.48 -19.83
C PRO A 296 -4.86 8.54 -18.33
N LYS A 297 -5.57 7.76 -17.52
CA LYS A 297 -5.26 7.62 -16.09
C LYS A 297 -3.94 6.89 -15.86
N PHE A 298 -3.71 5.77 -16.55
CA PHE A 298 -2.46 5.02 -16.46
C PHE A 298 -1.31 5.75 -17.13
N ASP A 299 -1.54 6.45 -18.24
CA ASP A 299 -0.52 7.26 -18.90
C ASP A 299 0.03 8.32 -17.93
N ARG A 300 -0.85 9.05 -17.22
CA ARG A 300 -0.43 10.01 -16.18
C ARG A 300 0.31 9.35 -15.00
N LEU A 301 -0.08 8.12 -14.60
CA LEU A 301 0.66 7.37 -13.58
C LEU A 301 2.08 7.07 -14.03
N HIS A 302 2.23 6.53 -15.25
CA HIS A 302 3.54 6.19 -15.78
C HIS A 302 4.40 7.46 -15.93
N GLU A 303 3.86 8.54 -16.47
CA GLU A 303 4.53 9.84 -16.56
C GLU A 303 4.98 10.35 -15.18
N SER A 304 4.14 10.23 -14.15
CA SER A 304 4.48 10.62 -12.78
C SER A 304 5.66 9.81 -12.22
N LEU A 305 5.73 8.51 -12.50
CA LEU A 305 6.85 7.65 -12.08
C LEU A 305 8.12 7.95 -12.88
N ILE A 306 7.98 8.18 -14.19
CA ILE A 306 9.10 8.47 -15.09
C ILE A 306 9.71 9.84 -14.77
N SER A 307 8.89 10.88 -14.59
CA SER A 307 9.34 12.24 -14.26
C SER A 307 10.06 12.32 -12.92
N ARG A 308 9.75 11.42 -11.98
CA ARG A 308 10.45 11.28 -10.69
C ARG A 308 11.69 10.40 -10.77
N GLY A 309 12.02 9.88 -11.93
CA GLY A 309 13.16 9.00 -12.13
C GLY A 309 12.97 7.59 -11.56
N CYS A 310 11.76 7.21 -11.13
CA CYS A 310 11.50 5.88 -10.60
C CYS A 310 11.45 4.81 -11.70
N ALA A 311 10.96 5.18 -12.88
CA ALA A 311 10.66 4.24 -13.95
C ALA A 311 11.13 4.70 -15.33
N ARG A 312 11.26 3.74 -16.23
CA ARG A 312 11.46 3.93 -17.68
C ARG A 312 10.62 2.91 -18.41
N TRP A 313 10.29 3.17 -19.67
CA TRP A 313 9.68 2.15 -20.51
C TRP A 313 10.69 1.03 -20.79
N PHE A 314 10.21 -0.22 -20.73
CA PHE A 314 11.03 -1.39 -21.02
C PHE A 314 11.19 -1.54 -22.54
N ASP A 315 12.43 -1.49 -23.00
CA ASP A 315 12.84 -1.63 -24.42
C ASP A 315 13.53 -2.97 -24.72
N GLY A 316 13.64 -3.85 -23.73
CA GLY A 316 14.37 -5.13 -23.81
C GLY A 316 15.73 -5.08 -23.15
N THR A 317 16.16 -3.93 -22.64
CA THR A 317 17.41 -3.78 -21.88
C THR A 317 17.14 -3.39 -20.44
N LEU A 318 18.02 -3.78 -19.52
CA LEU A 318 17.99 -3.35 -18.14
C LEU A 318 19.14 -2.40 -17.87
N SER A 319 18.80 -1.20 -17.43
CA SER A 319 19.74 -0.22 -16.91
C SER A 319 19.58 -0.10 -15.40
N GLN A 320 20.67 0.26 -14.71
CA GLN A 320 20.67 0.54 -13.28
C GLN A 320 20.78 2.04 -13.06
N TRP A 321 20.00 2.56 -12.16
CA TRP A 321 20.07 3.94 -11.67
C TRP A 321 19.52 3.99 -10.23
N GLN A 322 19.74 5.10 -9.56
CA GLN A 322 19.23 5.34 -8.23
C GLN A 322 18.28 6.53 -8.23
N TYR A 323 17.30 6.46 -7.37
CA TYR A 323 16.35 7.53 -7.09
C TYR A 323 15.87 7.44 -5.63
N PRO A 324 15.36 8.52 -5.03
CA PRO A 324 14.77 8.46 -3.70
C PRO A 324 13.52 7.56 -3.69
N PRO A 325 13.50 6.47 -2.91
CA PRO A 325 12.36 5.56 -2.83
C PRO A 325 11.07 6.30 -2.47
N LEU A 326 9.95 5.93 -3.08
CA LEU A 326 8.66 6.53 -2.78
C LEU A 326 8.15 6.08 -1.41
N ARG A 327 7.75 7.04 -0.58
CA ARG A 327 7.26 6.82 0.79
C ARG A 327 5.86 7.40 0.97
N GLU A 328 4.95 7.13 0.04
CA GLU A 328 3.64 7.76 0.00
C GLU A 328 2.76 7.39 1.21
N ALA A 329 2.80 6.15 1.68
CA ALA A 329 2.08 5.75 2.89
C ALA A 329 2.61 6.46 4.14
N ASP A 330 3.93 6.71 4.21
CA ASP A 330 4.56 7.45 5.31
C ASP A 330 4.13 8.92 5.28
N ARG A 331 4.10 9.58 4.11
CA ARG A 331 3.58 10.94 3.95
C ARG A 331 2.12 11.07 4.40
N VAL A 332 1.30 10.08 4.06
CA VAL A 332 -0.11 10.04 4.51
C VAL A 332 -0.18 9.84 6.02
N ALA A 333 0.64 8.95 6.58
CA ALA A 333 0.70 8.73 8.03
C ALA A 333 1.14 10.00 8.79
N ASP A 334 2.12 10.73 8.27
CA ASP A 334 2.55 12.00 8.87
C ASP A 334 1.42 13.04 8.90
N ALA A 335 0.66 13.18 7.81
CA ALA A 335 -0.49 14.07 7.78
C ALA A 335 -1.64 13.63 8.72
N ILE A 336 -1.82 12.33 8.92
CA ILE A 336 -2.75 11.80 9.94
C ILE A 336 -2.24 12.19 11.33
N MET A 337 -0.96 12.01 11.60
CA MET A 337 -0.32 12.35 12.87
C MET A 337 -0.47 13.83 13.21
N GLU A 338 -0.18 14.72 12.28
CA GLU A 338 -0.36 16.17 12.45
C GLU A 338 -1.79 16.52 12.88
N LYS A 339 -2.78 15.94 12.20
CA LYS A 339 -4.18 16.18 12.56
C LYS A 339 -4.57 15.55 13.90
N LEU A 340 -4.04 14.39 14.27
CA LEU A 340 -4.28 13.77 15.58
C LEU A 340 -3.69 14.62 16.70
N ILE A 341 -2.44 15.06 16.57
CA ILE A 341 -1.77 15.92 17.55
C ILE A 341 -2.54 17.24 17.71
N ALA A 342 -3.00 17.83 16.61
CA ALA A 342 -3.81 19.05 16.67
C ALA A 342 -5.14 18.88 17.42
N ARG A 343 -5.76 17.69 17.34
CA ARG A 343 -7.01 17.35 18.06
C ARG A 343 -6.78 16.98 19.53
N HIS A 344 -5.60 16.43 19.83
CA HIS A 344 -5.22 15.96 21.17
C HIS A 344 -3.89 16.60 21.57
N PRO A 345 -3.87 17.91 21.85
CA PRO A 345 -2.63 18.57 22.29
C PRO A 345 -2.11 17.90 23.56
N GLN A 346 -0.83 17.62 23.62
CA GLN A 346 -0.21 17.08 24.83
C GLN A 346 -0.53 18.02 26.00
N PRO A 347 -0.92 17.50 27.16
CA PRO A 347 -1.04 18.33 28.33
C PRO A 347 0.33 18.99 28.59
N ALA A 348 0.36 20.30 28.66
CA ALA A 348 1.58 21.02 28.97
C ALA A 348 2.20 20.37 30.22
N LEU A 349 3.46 19.93 30.13
CA LEU A 349 4.20 19.42 31.29
C LEU A 349 4.23 20.54 32.31
N LYS A 350 3.29 20.51 33.28
CA LYS A 350 3.29 21.45 34.38
C LYS A 350 4.53 21.16 35.20
N GLY A 351 5.54 22.00 35.02
CA GLY A 351 6.60 22.24 36.02
C GLY A 351 7.54 21.07 36.25
N VAL A 352 8.32 20.68 35.23
CA VAL A 352 9.70 20.30 35.51
C VAL A 352 10.45 21.62 35.71
N LYS A 353 10.55 22.11 36.97
CA LYS A 353 11.55 23.09 37.33
C LYS A 353 12.88 22.51 36.85
N ASP A 354 13.60 23.31 36.09
CA ASP A 354 14.97 23.10 35.66
C ASP A 354 15.78 22.62 36.86
N GLN A 355 15.88 21.32 37.07
CA GLN A 355 16.89 20.71 37.89
C GLN A 355 18.10 20.67 36.99
N SER A 356 18.88 21.79 37.01
CA SER A 356 20.27 21.82 36.57
C SER A 356 20.88 20.47 36.98
N VAL A 357 21.18 19.62 35.99
CA VAL A 357 21.94 18.40 36.18
C VAL A 357 23.32 18.86 36.67
N VAL A 358 23.53 18.80 37.95
CA VAL A 358 24.86 18.94 38.55
C VAL A 358 25.60 17.66 38.11
N LEU A 359 26.46 17.81 37.10
CA LEU A 359 27.41 16.76 36.73
C LEU A 359 28.33 16.49 37.90
N PRO A 360 28.59 15.24 38.28
CA PRO A 360 29.53 14.94 39.35
C PRO A 360 30.96 15.31 38.92
N ASP A 361 31.74 15.86 39.86
CA ASP A 361 33.13 16.41 39.73
C ASP A 361 34.21 15.41 39.26
N TRP A 362 33.83 14.22 38.76
CA TRP A 362 34.81 13.21 38.32
C TRP A 362 34.95 13.11 36.78
N LEU A 363 34.40 14.10 36.03
CA LEU A 363 34.45 14.18 34.56
C LEU A 363 35.34 15.36 34.09
N GLU A 364 36.32 15.83 34.92
CA GLU A 364 37.45 16.65 34.49
C GLU A 364 38.69 15.78 34.23
#